data_248ae0d25cdd95eec8fa9c678cccbbe3
#
_entry.id   248ae0d25cdd95eec8fa9c678cccbbe3
#
_cell.length_a   1.000
_cell.length_b   1.000
_cell.length_c   1.000
_cell.angle_alpha   90.00
_cell.angle_beta   90.00
_cell.angle_gamma   90.00
#
_symmetry.space_group_name_H-M   'P 1'
#
loop_
_entity.id
_entity.type
_entity.pdbx_description
1 polymer ?
#
loop_
_entity_poly.entity_id
_entity_poly.type
_entity_poly.pdbx_seq_one_letter_code
_entity_poly.pdbx_strand_id
1 'polypeptide(L)'
;MEPIVARKHAEVEALRGRAADLWARALAAPPVRPLEPALLGGRIVAEMKRRSPSGGALRAELDCAATARAYADAGAAALSVLTDGPSFGGSLDDLVAAREAVALPVLRKDFVVDPLQVAEARAAGADAVLLIVAVLGPAGVEECLEAAARCGIAALVEAHEAEEVAIAVAADARLVGINNRDLRTLATDLGTFARLRSLVPPGPVCIAESGVATAADAARLVAEGADAVLCGEALMRAGEPGSRCAEFVDAARTAASERAWR
;
A
#
# COMPACT_ATOMS: atom_id res chain seq x y z
N MET A 1 15.39 6.60 -6.36
CA MET A 1 14.48 5.59 -6.94
C MET A 1 15.17 4.70 -7.97
N GLU A 2 15.90 5.25 -8.94
CA GLU A 2 16.59 4.48 -10.01
C GLU A 2 17.38 3.24 -9.55
N PRO A 3 18.21 3.28 -8.48
CA PRO A 3 18.95 2.10 -8.05
C PRO A 3 18.04 0.96 -7.56
N ILE A 4 16.85 1.29 -7.00
CA ILE A 4 15.89 0.29 -6.56
C ILE A 4 15.24 -0.37 -7.78
N VAL A 5 14.79 0.43 -8.75
CA VAL A 5 14.17 -0.06 -10.00
C VAL A 5 15.13 -0.96 -10.78
N ALA A 6 16.39 -0.54 -10.93
CA ALA A 6 17.41 -1.36 -11.62
C ALA A 6 17.59 -2.74 -10.96
N ARG A 7 17.61 -2.78 -9.62
CA ARG A 7 17.69 -4.04 -8.87
C ARG A 7 16.43 -4.88 -9.08
N LYS A 8 15.24 -4.27 -9.10
CA LYS A 8 13.98 -5.00 -9.34
C LYS A 8 13.94 -5.66 -10.72
N HIS A 9 14.43 -4.99 -11.75
CA HIS A 9 14.58 -5.65 -13.06
C HIS A 9 15.48 -6.87 -13.01
N ALA A 10 16.60 -6.83 -12.27
CA ALA A 10 17.46 -8.02 -12.09
C ALA A 10 16.76 -9.14 -11.28
N GLU A 11 15.96 -8.78 -10.25
CA GLU A 11 15.14 -9.74 -9.50
C GLU A 11 14.11 -10.41 -10.42
N VAL A 12 13.41 -9.64 -11.26
CA VAL A 12 12.45 -10.17 -12.25
C VAL A 12 13.12 -11.12 -13.24
N GLU A 13 14.29 -10.76 -13.75
CA GLU A 13 15.01 -11.63 -14.69
C GLU A 13 15.33 -13.00 -14.07
N ALA A 14 15.66 -13.05 -12.78
CA ALA A 14 15.84 -14.29 -12.04
C ALA A 14 14.54 -15.09 -11.87
N LEU A 15 13.37 -14.46 -11.90
CA LEU A 15 12.07 -15.11 -11.83
C LEU A 15 11.61 -15.72 -13.16
N ARG A 16 12.12 -15.25 -14.31
CA ARG A 16 11.62 -15.67 -15.64
C ARG A 16 11.67 -17.18 -15.87
N GLY A 17 12.70 -17.85 -15.37
CA GLY A 17 12.81 -19.31 -15.44
C GLY A 17 11.71 -20.08 -14.69
N ARG A 18 11.02 -19.41 -13.77
CA ARG A 18 9.92 -19.94 -12.95
C ARG A 18 8.57 -19.33 -13.28
N ALA A 19 8.45 -18.57 -14.36
CA ALA A 19 7.24 -17.80 -14.68
C ALA A 19 5.99 -18.68 -14.73
N ALA A 20 6.03 -19.83 -15.41
CA ALA A 20 4.90 -20.76 -15.51
C ALA A 20 4.46 -21.30 -14.14
N ASP A 21 5.41 -21.65 -13.27
CA ASP A 21 5.13 -22.09 -11.89
C ASP A 21 4.51 -20.97 -11.05
N LEU A 22 5.04 -19.75 -11.13
CA LEU A 22 4.50 -18.60 -10.41
C LEU A 22 3.05 -18.30 -10.81
N TRP A 23 2.74 -18.29 -12.10
CA TRP A 23 1.38 -18.10 -12.58
C TRP A 23 0.45 -19.23 -12.12
N ALA A 24 0.90 -20.50 -12.18
CA ALA A 24 0.11 -21.63 -11.72
C ALA A 24 -0.20 -21.52 -10.22
N ARG A 25 0.79 -21.19 -9.40
CA ARG A 25 0.64 -21.00 -7.96
C ARG A 25 -0.25 -19.78 -7.63
N ALA A 26 -0.11 -18.69 -8.37
CA ALA A 26 -0.97 -17.52 -8.22
C ALA A 26 -2.44 -17.86 -8.44
N LEU A 27 -2.76 -18.61 -9.50
CA LEU A 27 -4.11 -19.03 -9.81
C LEU A 27 -4.68 -20.09 -8.84
N ALA A 28 -3.82 -20.88 -8.22
CA ALA A 28 -4.19 -21.88 -7.22
C ALA A 28 -4.20 -21.35 -5.77
N ALA A 29 -3.78 -20.10 -5.55
CA ALA A 29 -3.69 -19.52 -4.22
C ALA A 29 -5.06 -19.40 -3.53
N PRO A 30 -5.15 -19.43 -2.19
CA PRO A 30 -6.40 -19.30 -1.44
C PRO A 30 -7.20 -18.05 -1.82
N PRO A 31 -8.53 -17.99 -1.59
CA PRO A 31 -9.35 -16.85 -1.94
C PRO A 31 -8.80 -15.51 -1.44
N VAL A 32 -8.93 -14.49 -2.28
CA VAL A 32 -8.52 -13.12 -1.98
C VAL A 32 -9.46 -12.51 -0.95
N ARG A 33 -8.91 -11.74 -0.03
CA ARG A 33 -9.67 -10.91 0.90
C ARG A 33 -9.93 -9.56 0.23
N PRO A 34 -11.19 -9.11 0.12
CA PRO A 34 -11.52 -7.93 -0.66
C PRO A 34 -10.99 -6.65 0.02
N LEU A 35 -10.04 -5.97 -0.63
CA LEU A 35 -9.43 -4.74 -0.11
C LEU A 35 -10.35 -3.52 -0.30
N GLU A 36 -10.91 -3.30 -1.49
CA GLU A 36 -11.70 -2.11 -1.80
C GLU A 36 -12.83 -1.82 -0.80
N PRO A 37 -13.75 -2.76 -0.50
CA PRO A 37 -14.83 -2.49 0.45
C PRO A 37 -14.33 -2.31 1.89
N ALA A 38 -13.16 -2.86 2.24
CA ALA A 38 -12.58 -2.69 3.56
C ALA A 38 -12.08 -1.26 3.81
N LEU A 39 -11.79 -0.49 2.75
CA LEU A 39 -11.17 0.83 2.83
C LEU A 39 -12.15 2.00 2.87
N LEU A 40 -13.46 1.77 2.74
CA LEU A 40 -14.44 2.84 2.73
C LEU A 40 -14.75 3.38 4.12
N GLY A 41 -14.90 4.71 4.23
CA GLY A 41 -15.39 5.38 5.44
C GLY A 41 -14.32 5.72 6.48
N GLY A 42 -13.19 6.28 6.04
CA GLY A 42 -12.14 6.78 6.93
C GLY A 42 -11.38 5.65 7.61
N ARG A 43 -10.69 4.83 6.83
CA ARG A 43 -10.00 3.64 7.31
C ARG A 43 -8.50 3.82 7.41
N ILE A 44 -7.86 2.97 8.20
CA ILE A 44 -6.39 2.91 8.32
C ILE A 44 -5.87 1.63 7.66
N VAL A 45 -4.91 1.80 6.73
CA VAL A 45 -4.03 0.75 6.23
C VAL A 45 -2.75 0.82 7.05
N ALA A 46 -2.52 -0.16 7.90
CA ALA A 46 -1.38 -0.16 8.82
C ALA A 46 -0.16 -0.81 8.15
N GLU A 47 0.91 -0.03 7.98
CA GLU A 47 2.11 -0.48 7.28
C GLU A 47 3.18 -1.01 8.24
N MET A 48 3.82 -2.10 7.86
CA MET A 48 4.95 -2.72 8.55
C MET A 48 6.23 -2.62 7.72
N LYS A 49 7.29 -2.08 8.34
CA LYS A 49 8.63 -1.99 7.76
C LYS A 49 9.71 -1.83 8.83
N ARG A 50 10.88 -2.45 8.62
CA ARG A 50 12.00 -2.37 9.57
C ARG A 50 12.77 -1.06 9.46
N ARG A 51 12.84 -0.50 8.24
CA ARG A 51 13.57 0.74 7.93
C ARG A 51 12.99 1.42 6.70
N SER A 52 13.43 2.64 6.43
CA SER A 52 13.12 3.34 5.18
C SER A 52 14.29 4.23 4.76
N PRO A 53 14.44 4.57 3.46
CA PRO A 53 15.48 5.48 2.99
C PRO A 53 15.43 6.86 3.64
N SER A 54 14.24 7.36 3.99
CA SER A 54 14.05 8.67 4.62
C SER A 54 14.10 8.64 6.13
N GLY A 55 13.66 7.54 6.76
CA GLY A 55 13.50 7.43 8.22
C GLY A 55 14.59 6.64 8.93
N GLY A 56 15.50 6.00 8.18
CA GLY A 56 16.53 5.11 8.75
C GLY A 56 15.92 3.85 9.38
N ALA A 57 16.56 3.34 10.43
CA ALA A 57 16.04 2.21 11.21
C ALA A 57 14.80 2.63 12.01
N LEU A 58 13.73 1.84 11.94
CA LEU A 58 12.45 2.08 12.61
C LEU A 58 12.18 1.01 13.68
N ARG A 59 12.20 -0.26 13.29
CA ARG A 59 11.96 -1.42 14.16
C ARG A 59 12.73 -2.63 13.63
N ALA A 60 14.00 -2.76 14.04
CA ALA A 60 14.89 -3.84 13.56
C ALA A 60 14.31 -5.22 13.88
N GLU A 61 13.87 -5.43 15.12
CA GLU A 61 13.24 -6.67 15.61
C GLU A 61 11.72 -6.66 15.36
N LEU A 62 11.32 -6.67 14.08
CA LEU A 62 9.91 -6.71 13.69
C LEU A 62 9.40 -8.14 13.60
N ASP A 63 8.51 -8.52 14.53
CA ASP A 63 7.65 -9.70 14.41
C ASP A 63 6.39 -9.30 13.63
N CYS A 64 6.32 -9.70 12.34
CA CYS A 64 5.21 -9.33 11.47
C CYS A 64 3.89 -9.98 11.89
N ALA A 65 3.91 -11.22 12.41
CA ALA A 65 2.70 -11.90 12.86
C ALA A 65 2.11 -11.25 14.12
N ALA A 66 2.96 -10.95 15.11
CA ALA A 66 2.52 -10.26 16.34
C ALA A 66 2.04 -8.83 16.04
N THR A 67 2.74 -8.10 15.17
CA THR A 67 2.37 -6.74 14.77
C THR A 67 1.05 -6.74 13.97
N ALA A 68 0.84 -7.72 13.09
CA ALA A 68 -0.41 -7.87 12.35
C ALA A 68 -1.60 -8.06 13.29
N ARG A 69 -1.47 -8.92 14.31
CA ARG A 69 -2.51 -9.11 15.34
C ARG A 69 -2.79 -7.80 16.09
N ALA A 70 -1.74 -7.11 16.55
CA ALA A 70 -1.90 -5.84 17.25
C ALA A 70 -2.61 -4.77 16.41
N TYR A 71 -2.34 -4.71 15.09
CA TYR A 71 -3.04 -3.81 14.18
C TYR A 71 -4.50 -4.23 13.93
N ALA A 72 -4.77 -5.54 13.80
CA ALA A 72 -6.13 -6.04 13.65
C ALA A 72 -6.97 -5.74 14.91
N ASP A 73 -6.44 -5.99 16.09
CA ASP A 73 -7.08 -5.70 17.37
C ASP A 73 -7.32 -4.19 17.56
N ALA A 74 -6.44 -3.36 17.02
CA ALA A 74 -6.58 -1.89 16.98
C ALA A 74 -7.63 -1.40 15.98
N GLY A 75 -8.19 -2.28 15.13
CA GLY A 75 -9.22 -1.94 14.15
C GLY A 75 -8.69 -1.41 12.82
N ALA A 76 -7.43 -1.68 12.46
CA ALA A 76 -6.94 -1.46 11.11
C ALA A 76 -7.82 -2.20 10.09
N ALA A 77 -8.02 -1.63 8.91
CA ALA A 77 -8.85 -2.20 7.86
C ALA A 77 -8.08 -3.13 6.92
N ALA A 78 -6.79 -2.89 6.78
CA ALA A 78 -5.88 -3.66 5.94
C ALA A 78 -4.44 -3.52 6.45
N LEU A 79 -3.59 -4.40 6.01
CA LEU A 79 -2.15 -4.35 6.26
C LEU A 79 -1.40 -4.00 4.97
N SER A 80 -0.33 -3.19 5.10
CA SER A 80 0.67 -2.96 4.06
C SER A 80 1.99 -3.54 4.53
N VAL A 81 2.56 -4.49 3.77
CA VAL A 81 3.80 -5.16 4.16
C VAL A 81 4.88 -4.86 3.14
N LEU A 82 5.95 -4.19 3.59
CA LEU A 82 7.13 -3.97 2.76
C LEU A 82 7.81 -5.30 2.47
N THR A 83 8.08 -5.58 1.18
CA THR A 83 8.76 -6.82 0.77
C THR A 83 10.13 -6.57 0.14
N ASP A 84 10.53 -5.30 -0.07
CA ASP A 84 11.89 -4.96 -0.53
C ASP A 84 12.92 -5.13 0.59
N GLY A 85 13.83 -6.08 0.44
CA GLY A 85 14.87 -6.39 1.43
C GLY A 85 15.90 -5.27 1.60
N PRO A 86 16.64 -4.89 0.54
CA PRO A 86 17.78 -3.99 0.64
C PRO A 86 17.45 -2.59 1.15
N SER A 87 16.29 -2.01 0.80
CA SER A 87 15.94 -0.64 1.19
C SER A 87 15.04 -0.57 2.42
N PHE A 88 14.17 -1.58 2.64
CA PHE A 88 13.16 -1.54 3.70
C PHE A 88 13.29 -2.66 4.73
N GLY A 89 14.15 -3.65 4.49
CA GLY A 89 14.37 -4.80 5.37
C GLY A 89 13.19 -5.78 5.36
N GLY A 90 12.37 -5.76 4.30
CA GLY A 90 11.21 -6.63 4.15
C GLY A 90 11.48 -7.91 3.37
N SER A 91 10.49 -8.79 3.33
CA SER A 91 10.50 -10.04 2.57
C SER A 91 9.09 -10.52 2.24
N LEU A 92 8.97 -11.44 1.29
CA LEU A 92 7.70 -12.15 1.05
C LEU A 92 7.29 -13.02 2.25
N ASP A 93 8.25 -13.54 3.02
CA ASP A 93 7.96 -14.30 4.25
C ASP A 93 7.29 -13.43 5.31
N ASP A 94 7.64 -12.14 5.40
CA ASP A 94 6.95 -11.18 6.27
C ASP A 94 5.48 -11.00 5.86
N LEU A 95 5.21 -10.96 4.55
CA LEU A 95 3.85 -10.87 4.01
C LEU A 95 3.05 -12.13 4.34
N VAL A 96 3.63 -13.30 4.13
CA VAL A 96 3.01 -14.60 4.47
C VAL A 96 2.69 -14.65 5.96
N ALA A 97 3.66 -14.34 6.83
CA ALA A 97 3.48 -14.35 8.27
C ALA A 97 2.36 -13.39 8.74
N ALA A 98 2.31 -12.19 8.17
CA ALA A 98 1.24 -11.22 8.47
C ALA A 98 -0.12 -11.73 8.01
N ARG A 99 -0.22 -12.29 6.80
CA ARG A 99 -1.47 -12.79 6.24
C ARG A 99 -2.03 -14.00 7.00
N GLU A 100 -1.17 -14.90 7.44
CA GLU A 100 -1.57 -16.07 8.22
C GLU A 100 -2.03 -15.70 9.64
N ALA A 101 -1.49 -14.62 10.20
CA ALA A 101 -1.78 -14.19 11.57
C ALA A 101 -3.18 -13.59 11.76
N VAL A 102 -3.79 -13.01 10.71
CA VAL A 102 -5.05 -12.25 10.80
C VAL A 102 -5.93 -12.46 9.57
N ALA A 103 -7.21 -12.04 9.64
CA ALA A 103 -8.16 -12.09 8.53
C ALA A 103 -8.18 -10.82 7.67
N LEU A 104 -7.36 -9.81 7.96
CA LEU A 104 -7.31 -8.56 7.21
C LEU A 104 -6.72 -8.78 5.81
N PRO A 105 -7.17 -8.02 4.77
CA PRO A 105 -6.51 -8.01 3.48
C PRO A 105 -5.09 -7.45 3.60
N VAL A 106 -4.16 -8.01 2.81
CA VAL A 106 -2.73 -7.67 2.85
C VAL A 106 -2.26 -7.15 1.49
N LEU A 107 -1.75 -5.92 1.50
CA LEU A 107 -1.10 -5.26 0.36
C LEU A 107 0.40 -5.60 0.36
N ARG A 108 0.92 -6.15 -0.75
CA ARG A 108 2.35 -6.18 -1.02
C ARG A 108 2.83 -4.76 -1.38
N LYS A 109 3.61 -4.15 -0.52
CA LYS A 109 4.24 -2.85 -0.75
C LYS A 109 5.67 -3.07 -1.24
N ASP A 110 5.85 -2.93 -2.55
CA ASP A 110 7.13 -3.16 -3.25
C ASP A 110 7.19 -2.31 -4.52
N PHE A 111 8.35 -2.27 -5.18
CA PHE A 111 8.50 -1.65 -6.50
C PHE A 111 8.23 -2.70 -7.58
N VAL A 112 7.00 -2.75 -8.07
CA VAL A 112 6.61 -3.59 -9.18
C VAL A 112 7.08 -2.95 -10.49
N VAL A 113 7.80 -3.71 -11.32
CA VAL A 113 8.34 -3.29 -12.62
C VAL A 113 7.92 -4.24 -13.74
N ASP A 114 7.25 -5.36 -13.42
CA ASP A 114 6.90 -6.41 -14.39
C ASP A 114 5.66 -7.18 -13.88
N PRO A 115 4.72 -7.59 -14.76
CA PRO A 115 3.55 -8.41 -14.39
C PRO A 115 3.87 -9.71 -13.64
N LEU A 116 5.07 -10.27 -13.81
CA LEU A 116 5.50 -11.48 -13.10
C LEU A 116 5.60 -11.27 -11.58
N GLN A 117 5.90 -10.03 -11.12
CA GLN A 117 5.88 -9.72 -9.69
C GLN A 117 4.45 -9.68 -9.11
N VAL A 118 3.45 -9.38 -9.95
CA VAL A 118 2.04 -9.50 -9.56
C VAL A 118 1.66 -10.96 -9.31
N ALA A 119 2.08 -11.87 -10.21
CA ALA A 119 1.90 -13.30 -10.02
C ALA A 119 2.66 -13.81 -8.78
N GLU A 120 3.89 -13.34 -8.54
CA GLU A 120 4.68 -13.67 -7.36
C GLU A 120 3.97 -13.19 -6.07
N ALA A 121 3.46 -11.96 -6.05
CA ALA A 121 2.69 -11.44 -4.92
C ALA A 121 1.49 -12.33 -4.60
N ARG A 122 0.72 -12.67 -5.62
CA ARG A 122 -0.46 -13.54 -5.46
C ARG A 122 -0.08 -14.94 -5.02
N ALA A 123 0.99 -15.53 -5.57
CA ALA A 123 1.52 -16.85 -5.17
C ALA A 123 1.98 -16.86 -3.70
N ALA A 124 2.45 -15.73 -3.16
CA ALA A 124 2.76 -15.54 -1.75
C ALA A 124 1.51 -15.23 -0.89
N GLY A 125 0.35 -15.11 -1.50
CA GLY A 125 -0.92 -14.87 -0.81
C GLY A 125 -1.33 -13.41 -0.67
N ALA A 126 -0.66 -12.45 -1.31
CA ALA A 126 -1.11 -11.06 -1.29
C ALA A 126 -2.55 -10.93 -1.81
N ASP A 127 -3.30 -10.03 -1.20
CA ASP A 127 -4.67 -9.68 -1.60
C ASP A 127 -4.67 -8.44 -2.51
N ALA A 128 -3.57 -7.67 -2.49
CA ALA A 128 -3.34 -6.51 -3.34
C ALA A 128 -1.85 -6.29 -3.61
N VAL A 129 -1.56 -5.53 -4.68
CA VAL A 129 -0.21 -5.06 -5.02
C VAL A 129 -0.18 -3.55 -5.21
N LEU A 130 0.99 -2.95 -4.98
CA LEU A 130 1.27 -1.56 -5.30
C LEU A 130 1.79 -1.44 -6.73
N LEU A 131 1.23 -0.49 -7.48
CA LEU A 131 1.67 -0.11 -8.83
C LEU A 131 2.01 1.39 -8.82
N ILE A 132 3.28 1.74 -8.97
CA ILE A 132 3.75 3.13 -8.91
C ILE A 132 3.81 3.69 -10.32
N VAL A 133 3.00 4.70 -10.65
CA VAL A 133 2.94 5.29 -12.00
C VAL A 133 4.30 5.81 -12.45
N ALA A 134 5.03 6.52 -11.57
CA ALA A 134 6.38 7.02 -11.83
C ALA A 134 7.41 5.94 -12.20
N VAL A 135 7.16 4.68 -11.82
CA VAL A 135 8.03 3.52 -12.11
C VAL A 135 7.63 2.82 -13.39
N LEU A 136 6.32 2.62 -13.56
CA LEU A 136 5.76 1.78 -14.62
C LEU A 136 5.48 2.55 -15.93
N GLY A 137 5.17 3.83 -15.83
CA GLY A 137 4.58 4.58 -16.94
C GLY A 137 3.19 4.05 -17.33
N PRO A 138 2.53 4.67 -18.34
CA PRO A 138 1.16 4.30 -18.70
C PRO A 138 1.02 2.83 -19.12
N ALA A 139 1.87 2.35 -20.04
CA ALA A 139 1.80 0.97 -20.54
C ALA A 139 2.06 -0.08 -19.46
N GLY A 140 3.07 0.14 -18.59
CA GLY A 140 3.38 -0.79 -17.51
C GLY A 140 2.27 -0.83 -16.44
N VAL A 141 1.57 0.29 -16.21
CA VAL A 141 0.39 0.30 -15.32
C VAL A 141 -0.72 -0.58 -15.90
N GLU A 142 -1.04 -0.44 -17.20
CA GLU A 142 -2.05 -1.26 -17.88
C GLU A 142 -1.70 -2.75 -17.83
N GLU A 143 -0.47 -3.13 -18.20
CA GLU A 143 0.00 -4.52 -18.17
C GLU A 143 -0.08 -5.13 -16.77
N CYS A 144 0.29 -4.37 -15.72
CA CYS A 144 0.22 -4.84 -14.34
C CYS A 144 -1.21 -4.89 -13.80
N LEU A 145 -2.11 -4.00 -14.23
CA LEU A 145 -3.54 -4.06 -13.92
C LEU A 145 -4.19 -5.29 -14.56
N GLU A 146 -3.87 -5.62 -15.81
CA GLU A 146 -4.32 -6.86 -16.45
C GLU A 146 -3.83 -8.10 -15.70
N ALA A 147 -2.56 -8.10 -15.26
CA ALA A 147 -2.00 -9.18 -14.44
C ALA A 147 -2.71 -9.31 -13.11
N ALA A 148 -3.03 -8.20 -12.43
CA ALA A 148 -3.78 -8.18 -11.19
C ALA A 148 -5.22 -8.72 -11.39
N ALA A 149 -5.90 -8.31 -12.45
CA ALA A 149 -7.21 -8.82 -12.81
C ALA A 149 -7.19 -10.34 -13.09
N ARG A 150 -6.18 -10.81 -13.82
CA ARG A 150 -5.96 -12.25 -14.06
C ARG A 150 -5.76 -13.04 -12.76
N CYS A 151 -5.06 -12.47 -11.79
CA CYS A 151 -4.83 -13.07 -10.47
C CYS A 151 -6.02 -12.89 -9.51
N GLY A 152 -7.00 -12.04 -9.85
CA GLY A 152 -8.14 -11.70 -9.00
C GLY A 152 -7.75 -10.88 -7.76
N ILE A 153 -6.61 -10.16 -7.76
CA ILE A 153 -6.18 -9.31 -6.66
C ILE A 153 -6.38 -7.83 -6.96
N ALA A 154 -6.51 -7.01 -5.92
CA ALA A 154 -6.59 -5.58 -6.07
C ALA A 154 -5.23 -4.97 -6.47
N ALA A 155 -5.26 -3.81 -7.13
CA ALA A 155 -4.06 -3.02 -7.43
C ALA A 155 -4.25 -1.59 -6.91
N LEU A 156 -3.36 -1.15 -6.04
CA LEU A 156 -3.26 0.23 -5.58
C LEU A 156 -2.33 0.98 -6.53
N VAL A 157 -2.90 1.87 -7.36
CA VAL A 157 -2.13 2.67 -8.32
C VAL A 157 -1.71 3.96 -7.62
N GLU A 158 -0.41 4.10 -7.34
CA GLU A 158 0.18 5.22 -6.60
C GLU A 158 0.61 6.34 -7.56
N ALA A 159 0.19 7.57 -7.25
CA ALA A 159 0.49 8.80 -7.99
C ALA A 159 1.01 9.91 -7.06
N HIS A 160 1.90 10.78 -7.60
CA HIS A 160 2.57 11.87 -6.89
C HIS A 160 2.28 13.25 -7.48
N GLU A 161 1.84 13.31 -8.72
CA GLU A 161 1.56 14.54 -9.46
C GLU A 161 0.33 14.39 -10.38
N ALA A 162 -0.16 15.49 -10.93
CA ALA A 162 -1.41 15.52 -11.67
C ALA A 162 -1.42 14.62 -12.91
N GLU A 163 -0.30 14.57 -13.63
CA GLU A 163 -0.12 13.73 -14.80
C GLU A 163 -0.21 12.24 -14.45
N GLU A 164 0.33 11.85 -13.29
CA GLU A 164 0.27 10.47 -12.80
C GLU A 164 -1.16 10.09 -12.36
N VAL A 165 -1.89 11.02 -11.73
CA VAL A 165 -3.32 10.82 -11.41
C VAL A 165 -4.12 10.63 -12.70
N ALA A 166 -3.85 11.42 -13.74
CA ALA A 166 -4.52 11.27 -15.04
C ALA A 166 -4.27 9.89 -15.68
N ILE A 167 -3.03 9.36 -15.55
CA ILE A 167 -2.69 8.00 -16.01
C ILE A 167 -3.49 6.96 -15.22
N ALA A 168 -3.52 7.05 -13.89
CA ALA A 168 -4.27 6.11 -13.06
C ALA A 168 -5.79 6.11 -13.39
N VAL A 169 -6.36 7.30 -13.61
CA VAL A 169 -7.78 7.45 -14.00
C VAL A 169 -8.03 6.90 -15.40
N ALA A 170 -7.15 7.18 -16.37
CA ALA A 170 -7.27 6.67 -17.73
C ALA A 170 -7.17 5.14 -17.81
N ALA A 171 -6.39 4.52 -16.92
CA ALA A 171 -6.26 3.07 -16.78
C ALA A 171 -7.41 2.41 -16.00
N ASP A 172 -8.46 3.16 -15.64
CA ASP A 172 -9.62 2.69 -14.84
C ASP A 172 -9.22 2.07 -13.49
N ALA A 173 -8.21 2.67 -12.84
CA ALA A 173 -7.75 2.22 -11.52
C ALA A 173 -8.86 2.35 -10.47
N ARG A 174 -9.20 1.25 -9.80
CA ARG A 174 -10.24 1.21 -8.76
C ARG A 174 -9.75 1.68 -7.39
N LEU A 175 -8.45 1.59 -7.14
CA LEU A 175 -7.77 2.12 -5.96
C LEU A 175 -6.69 3.09 -6.43
N VAL A 176 -6.79 4.34 -6.02
CA VAL A 176 -5.82 5.39 -6.33
C VAL A 176 -5.15 5.86 -5.04
N GLY A 177 -3.85 5.68 -4.95
CA GLY A 177 -3.02 6.18 -3.87
C GLY A 177 -2.43 7.54 -4.24
N ILE A 178 -2.66 8.54 -3.40
CA ILE A 178 -1.98 9.83 -3.53
C ILE A 178 -0.87 9.88 -2.49
N ASN A 179 0.37 9.85 -2.97
CA ASN A 179 1.53 9.85 -2.10
C ASN A 179 2.02 11.27 -1.83
N ASN A 180 1.95 11.69 -0.56
CA ASN A 180 2.41 12.99 -0.09
C ASN A 180 3.94 13.14 -0.07
N ARG A 181 4.69 12.07 -0.35
CA ARG A 181 6.16 12.08 -0.41
C ARG A 181 6.66 12.17 -1.85
N ASP A 182 7.39 13.21 -2.17
CA ASP A 182 8.15 13.29 -3.43
C ASP A 182 9.25 12.23 -3.44
N LEU A 183 9.22 11.32 -4.41
CA LEU A 183 10.19 10.21 -4.52
C LEU A 183 11.60 10.65 -4.96
N ARG A 184 11.77 11.89 -5.44
CA ARG A 184 13.06 12.45 -5.85
C ARG A 184 13.78 13.11 -4.68
N THR A 185 13.03 13.91 -3.91
CA THR A 185 13.58 14.72 -2.81
C THR A 185 13.39 14.08 -1.43
N LEU A 186 12.49 13.10 -1.33
CA LEU A 186 11.99 12.47 -0.10
C LEU A 186 11.25 13.44 0.85
N ALA A 187 11.01 14.67 0.41
CA ALA A 187 10.21 15.64 1.15
C ALA A 187 8.74 15.21 1.20
N THR A 188 8.05 15.57 2.27
CA THR A 188 6.65 15.22 2.47
C THR A 188 5.82 16.48 2.66
N ASP A 189 4.71 16.60 1.91
CA ASP A 189 3.75 17.69 2.01
C ASP A 189 2.32 17.12 2.01
N LEU A 190 1.63 17.14 3.16
CA LEU A 190 0.24 16.66 3.28
C LEU A 190 -0.74 17.44 2.39
N GLY A 191 -0.40 18.66 1.98
CA GLY A 191 -1.19 19.44 1.03
C GLY A 191 -1.23 18.83 -0.39
N THR A 192 -0.32 17.92 -0.71
CA THR A 192 -0.33 17.19 -1.99
C THR A 192 -1.63 16.41 -2.16
N PHE A 193 -2.07 15.71 -1.11
CA PHE A 193 -3.33 14.97 -1.16
C PHE A 193 -4.51 15.86 -1.53
N ALA A 194 -4.70 16.99 -0.83
CA ALA A 194 -5.82 17.88 -1.09
C ALA A 194 -5.82 18.43 -2.53
N ARG A 195 -4.65 18.77 -3.06
CA ARG A 195 -4.50 19.27 -4.45
C ARG A 195 -4.87 18.21 -5.49
N LEU A 196 -4.39 16.99 -5.30
CA LEU A 196 -4.55 15.91 -6.29
C LEU A 196 -5.89 15.16 -6.15
N ARG A 197 -6.47 15.11 -4.93
CA ARG A 197 -7.74 14.42 -4.68
C ARG A 197 -8.87 14.91 -5.60
N SER A 198 -8.90 16.21 -5.89
CA SER A 198 -9.91 16.81 -6.76
C SER A 198 -9.84 16.35 -8.23
N LEU A 199 -8.72 15.75 -8.64
CA LEU A 199 -8.50 15.20 -9.99
C LEU A 199 -8.98 13.74 -10.10
N VAL A 200 -9.21 13.06 -8.98
CA VAL A 200 -9.76 11.70 -8.96
C VAL A 200 -11.29 11.80 -9.02
N PRO A 201 -11.96 11.25 -10.06
CA PRO A 201 -13.40 11.28 -10.19
C PRO A 201 -14.10 10.47 -9.09
N PRO A 202 -15.42 10.62 -8.91
CA PRO A 202 -16.19 9.70 -8.09
C PRO A 202 -16.10 8.26 -8.65
N GLY A 203 -15.97 7.29 -7.75
CA GLY A 203 -15.91 5.87 -8.09
C GLY A 203 -14.69 5.17 -7.49
N PRO A 204 -13.46 5.51 -7.88
CA PRO A 204 -12.26 4.93 -7.27
C PRO A 204 -12.16 5.23 -5.77
N VAL A 205 -11.69 4.25 -5.00
CA VAL A 205 -11.30 4.44 -3.59
C VAL A 205 -9.99 5.21 -3.55
N CYS A 206 -9.97 6.34 -2.83
CA CYS A 206 -8.80 7.22 -2.77
C CYS A 206 -8.08 7.09 -1.43
N ILE A 207 -6.79 6.75 -1.48
CA ILE A 207 -5.95 6.48 -0.32
C ILE A 207 -4.88 7.57 -0.20
N ALA A 208 -4.77 8.21 0.96
CA ALA A 208 -3.68 9.12 1.26
C ALA A 208 -2.48 8.35 1.82
N GLU A 209 -1.30 8.56 1.24
CA GLU A 209 -0.08 7.86 1.63
C GLU A 209 1.02 8.83 2.07
N SER A 210 1.83 8.38 2.99
CA SER A 210 3.01 9.09 3.53
C SER A 210 2.70 10.37 4.34
N GLY A 211 3.65 10.76 5.20
CA GLY A 211 3.64 12.02 5.94
C GLY A 211 2.75 12.04 7.18
N VAL A 212 1.99 11.01 7.44
CA VAL A 212 1.07 10.93 8.58
C VAL A 212 1.87 10.62 9.84
N ALA A 213 2.05 11.64 10.67
CA ALA A 213 2.82 11.55 11.91
C ALA A 213 1.93 11.48 13.16
N THR A 214 0.73 12.09 13.09
CA THR A 214 -0.21 12.19 14.20
C THR A 214 -1.61 11.71 13.80
N ALA A 215 -2.43 11.37 14.80
CA ALA A 215 -3.85 11.04 14.58
C ALA A 215 -4.62 12.22 13.96
N ALA A 216 -4.24 13.46 14.27
CA ALA A 216 -4.80 14.66 13.65
C ALA A 216 -4.50 14.75 12.15
N ASP A 217 -3.32 14.31 11.70
CA ASP A 217 -2.99 14.25 10.27
C ASP A 217 -3.91 13.26 9.54
N ALA A 218 -4.15 12.08 10.13
CA ALA A 218 -5.06 11.09 9.57
C ALA A 218 -6.49 11.62 9.48
N ALA A 219 -6.98 12.27 10.55
CA ALA A 219 -8.30 12.90 10.57
C ALA A 219 -8.42 14.00 9.50
N ARG A 220 -7.39 14.84 9.35
CA ARG A 220 -7.32 15.88 8.33
C ARG A 220 -7.46 15.31 6.92
N LEU A 221 -6.67 14.29 6.56
CA LEU A 221 -6.69 13.68 5.24
C LEU A 221 -8.06 13.03 4.92
N VAL A 222 -8.69 12.41 5.92
CA VAL A 222 -10.06 11.88 5.78
C VAL A 222 -11.07 13.02 5.56
N ALA A 223 -10.96 14.12 6.31
CA ALA A 223 -11.81 15.30 6.12
C ALA A 223 -11.63 15.94 4.72
N GLU A 224 -10.41 15.89 4.17
CA GLU A 224 -10.05 16.35 2.82
C GLU A 224 -10.48 15.36 1.71
N GLY A 225 -11.09 14.21 2.04
CA GLY A 225 -11.71 13.31 1.08
C GLY A 225 -11.00 11.96 0.89
N ALA A 226 -10.03 11.60 1.73
CA ALA A 226 -9.50 10.24 1.72
C ALA A 226 -10.55 9.23 2.20
N ASP A 227 -10.65 8.11 1.51
CA ASP A 227 -11.44 6.95 1.94
C ASP A 227 -10.65 6.12 2.96
N ALA A 228 -9.32 6.08 2.79
CA ALA A 228 -8.40 5.48 3.74
C ALA A 228 -7.07 6.25 3.80
N VAL A 229 -6.32 6.01 4.87
CA VAL A 229 -4.98 6.59 5.10
C VAL A 229 -3.99 5.47 5.36
N LEU A 230 -2.89 5.42 4.60
CA LEU A 230 -1.81 4.46 4.79
C LEU A 230 -0.75 5.06 5.72
N CYS A 231 -0.56 4.44 6.88
CA CYS A 231 0.32 4.89 7.95
C CYS A 231 1.37 3.82 8.27
N GLY A 232 2.64 4.19 8.30
CA GLY A 232 3.72 3.24 8.60
C GLY A 232 4.73 3.79 9.62
N GLU A 233 5.47 4.85 9.27
CA GLU A 233 6.59 5.32 10.07
C GLU A 233 6.18 5.68 11.51
N ALA A 234 5.07 6.39 11.70
CA ALA A 234 4.56 6.76 13.01
C ALA A 234 4.18 5.54 13.86
N LEU A 235 3.66 4.49 13.22
CA LEU A 235 3.30 3.24 13.89
C LEU A 235 4.54 2.44 14.27
N MET A 236 5.53 2.32 13.36
CA MET A 236 6.75 1.55 13.61
C MET A 236 7.68 2.19 14.65
N ARG A 237 7.67 3.52 14.79
CA ARG A 237 8.43 4.24 15.81
C ARG A 237 7.80 4.20 17.21
N ALA A 238 6.52 3.88 17.31
CA ALA A 238 5.82 3.81 18.59
C ALA A 238 6.32 2.65 19.45
N GLY A 239 6.41 2.84 20.76
CA GLY A 239 6.72 1.76 21.70
C GLY A 239 5.71 0.62 21.55
N GLU A 240 4.41 0.98 21.51
CA GLU A 240 3.27 0.07 21.33
C GLU A 240 2.55 0.37 20.01
N PRO A 241 2.89 -0.31 18.89
CA PRO A 241 2.32 -0.02 17.57
C PRO A 241 0.80 -0.20 17.51
N GLY A 242 0.24 -1.17 18.23
CA GLY A 242 -1.21 -1.40 18.29
C GLY A 242 -1.95 -0.23 18.92
N SER A 243 -1.49 0.27 20.07
CA SER A 243 -2.12 1.44 20.73
C SER A 243 -2.04 2.68 19.83
N ARG A 244 -0.89 2.87 19.17
CA ARG A 244 -0.75 3.98 18.22
C ARG A 244 -1.68 3.83 17.02
N CYS A 245 -1.87 2.62 16.51
CA CYS A 245 -2.81 2.34 15.42
C CYS A 245 -4.25 2.66 15.84
N ALA A 246 -4.66 2.29 17.07
CA ALA A 246 -6.00 2.58 17.58
C ALA A 246 -6.29 4.09 17.61
N GLU A 247 -5.33 4.92 18.05
CA GLU A 247 -5.49 6.38 18.02
C GLU A 247 -5.78 6.91 16.61
N PHE A 248 -5.08 6.38 15.59
CA PHE A 248 -5.28 6.76 14.20
C PHE A 248 -6.63 6.29 13.66
N VAL A 249 -7.04 5.05 14.01
CA VAL A 249 -8.34 4.48 13.62
C VAL A 249 -9.49 5.31 14.17
N ASP A 250 -9.44 5.68 15.45
CA ASP A 250 -10.50 6.46 16.10
C ASP A 250 -10.62 7.86 15.48
N ALA A 251 -9.47 8.53 15.26
CA ALA A 251 -9.44 9.86 14.64
C ALA A 251 -9.97 9.84 13.19
N ALA A 252 -9.58 8.86 12.40
CA ALA A 252 -10.01 8.70 11.02
C ALA A 252 -11.53 8.42 10.93
N ARG A 253 -12.06 7.53 11.77
CA ARG A 253 -13.50 7.21 11.84
C ARG A 253 -14.34 8.42 12.27
N THR A 254 -13.87 9.18 13.26
CA THR A 254 -14.55 10.41 13.70
C THR A 254 -14.65 11.42 12.56
N ALA A 255 -13.53 11.70 11.88
CA ALA A 255 -13.50 12.63 10.75
C ALA A 255 -14.41 12.19 9.59
N ALA A 256 -14.48 10.88 9.29
CA ALA A 256 -15.37 10.34 8.28
C ALA A 256 -16.85 10.53 8.64
N SER A 257 -17.22 10.31 9.90
CA SER A 257 -18.58 10.55 10.39
C SER A 257 -18.97 12.02 10.25
N GLU A 258 -18.10 12.94 10.63
CA GLU A 258 -18.33 14.40 10.49
C GLU A 258 -18.46 14.83 9.02
N ARG A 259 -17.67 14.23 8.12
CA ARG A 259 -17.75 14.49 6.66
C ARG A 259 -19.11 14.06 6.09
N ALA A 260 -19.66 12.95 6.51
CA ALA A 260 -20.95 12.44 6.02
C ALA A 260 -22.13 13.32 6.41
N TRP A 261 -22.01 14.20 7.41
CA TRP A 261 -23.05 15.12 7.84
C TRP A 261 -22.98 16.52 7.18
N ARG A 262 -21.97 16.80 6.35
CA ARG A 262 -21.79 18.06 5.62
C ARG A 262 -22.30 17.96 4.17
#